data_63011646e873d3d376f6fa3cb523e3f8
#
_entry.id   63011646e873d3d376f6fa3cb523e3f8
#
_cell.length_a   1.000
_cell.length_b   1.000
_cell.length_c   1.000
_cell.angle_alpha   90.00
_cell.angle_beta   90.00
_cell.angle_gamma   90.00
#
_symmetry.space_group_name_H-M   'P 1'
#
loop_
_entity.id
_entity.type
_entity.pdbx_description
1 polymer ?
#
loop_
_entity_poly.entity_id
_entity_poly.type
_entity_poly.pdbx_seq_one_letter_code
_entity_poly.pdbx_strand_id
1 'polypeptide(L)'
;MDKVYPSVDAAIEDVFDGAVIGFGGFFTAGRPLELTRALAKRGVKDLTVVAQQVGVGNEEMLELVVNGQIKKAICSYPFSRSATKGLEHPFEQAVRKGTIELDVYPIGTYAEKLRCAGAGIYGFYIPIGVGTVVAEGREVRVFDGVETILETPLPLDFAFVHAWKGDREGNLVYRHTANNYNNVTAMAAKVTVAEVETLCEAGDIDPNCIHTPGIFVKRVVKVDRPVITVYEV
;
A
#
# COMPACT_ATOMS: atom_id res chain seq x y z
N MET A 1 -17.04 -8.16 16.89
CA MET A 1 -16.41 -7.04 17.66
C MET A 1 -16.50 -5.81 16.78
N ASP A 2 -17.03 -4.71 17.28
CA ASP A 2 -17.16 -3.46 16.52
C ASP A 2 -15.75 -2.85 16.30
N LYS A 3 -15.41 -2.57 15.04
CA LYS A 3 -14.12 -2.01 14.61
C LYS A 3 -14.26 -0.59 14.04
N VAL A 4 -15.43 0.01 14.17
CA VAL A 4 -15.73 1.33 13.62
C VAL A 4 -15.10 2.42 14.46
N TYR A 5 -14.37 3.30 13.79
CA TYR A 5 -13.75 4.48 14.39
C TYR A 5 -14.54 5.75 14.03
N PRO A 6 -14.61 6.72 14.95
CA PRO A 6 -15.43 7.92 14.77
C PRO A 6 -14.86 8.88 13.72
N SER A 7 -13.57 8.82 13.44
CA SER A 7 -12.90 9.67 12.45
C SER A 7 -11.64 9.02 11.92
N VAL A 8 -11.16 9.52 10.79
CA VAL A 8 -9.87 9.11 10.19
C VAL A 8 -8.72 9.39 11.14
N ASP A 9 -8.70 10.55 11.78
CA ASP A 9 -7.65 10.94 12.74
C ASP A 9 -7.59 9.98 13.93
N ALA A 10 -8.74 9.60 14.48
CA ALA A 10 -8.82 8.62 15.57
C ALA A 10 -8.36 7.22 15.13
N ALA A 11 -8.61 6.86 13.86
CA ALA A 11 -8.24 5.55 13.34
C ALA A 11 -6.71 5.38 13.13
N ILE A 12 -5.96 6.47 13.11
CA ILE A 12 -4.50 6.47 12.91
C ILE A 12 -3.72 7.13 14.06
N GLU A 13 -4.34 7.39 15.21
CA GLU A 13 -3.75 8.15 16.31
C GLU A 13 -2.46 7.54 16.88
N ASP A 14 -2.27 6.25 16.77
CA ASP A 14 -1.10 5.48 17.25
C ASP A 14 -0.03 5.24 16.18
N VAL A 15 -0.17 5.82 14.99
CA VAL A 15 0.92 5.77 14.00
C VAL A 15 2.11 6.53 14.52
N PHE A 16 3.30 5.92 14.48
CA PHE A 16 4.54 6.39 15.10
C PHE A 16 5.63 6.69 14.06
N ASP A 17 6.63 7.46 14.46
CA ASP A 17 7.80 7.76 13.64
C ASP A 17 8.59 6.49 13.32
N GLY A 18 8.97 6.31 12.06
CA GLY A 18 9.66 5.13 11.58
C GLY A 18 8.75 3.97 11.19
N ALA A 19 7.41 4.11 11.28
CA ALA A 19 6.47 3.06 10.92
C ALA A 19 6.60 2.63 9.45
N VAL A 20 6.42 1.34 9.20
CA VAL A 20 6.30 0.75 7.85
C VAL A 20 4.83 0.70 7.48
N ILE A 21 4.42 1.54 6.53
CA ILE A 21 3.01 1.71 6.15
C ILE A 21 2.79 1.29 4.71
N GLY A 22 1.90 0.30 4.52
CA GLY A 22 1.44 -0.13 3.21
C GLY A 22 0.21 0.67 2.75
N PHE A 23 0.21 1.09 1.50
CA PHE A 23 -0.91 1.78 0.87
C PHE A 23 -1.48 0.92 -0.24
N GLY A 24 -2.76 0.59 -0.13
CA GLY A 24 -3.52 -0.09 -1.17
C GLY A 24 -3.71 0.81 -2.39
N GLY A 25 -4.28 0.23 -3.45
CA GLY A 25 -4.55 0.96 -4.67
C GLY A 25 -3.55 0.70 -5.79
N PHE A 26 -3.97 1.05 -6.99
CA PHE A 26 -3.14 1.01 -8.20
C PHE A 26 -3.40 2.26 -9.01
N PHE A 27 -2.36 3.05 -9.27
CA PHE A 27 -2.45 4.35 -9.92
C PHE A 27 -3.52 5.23 -9.22
N THR A 28 -4.64 5.53 -9.87
CA THR A 28 -5.74 6.31 -9.30
C THR A 28 -6.87 5.48 -8.70
N ALA A 29 -6.84 4.14 -8.83
CA ALA A 29 -7.94 3.27 -8.42
C ALA A 29 -7.74 2.70 -7.01
N GLY A 30 -8.71 2.91 -6.12
CA GLY A 30 -8.77 2.29 -4.79
C GLY A 30 -7.70 2.77 -3.81
N ARG A 31 -7.21 4.02 -3.95
CA ARG A 31 -6.25 4.60 -3.00
C ARG A 31 -6.94 5.08 -1.72
N PRO A 32 -6.31 4.90 -0.56
CA PRO A 32 -6.83 5.37 0.73
C PRO A 32 -6.53 6.88 0.91
N LEU A 33 -7.29 7.74 0.23
CA LEU A 33 -7.00 9.17 0.11
C LEU A 33 -7.13 9.92 1.43
N GLU A 34 -8.20 9.66 2.19
CA GLU A 34 -8.45 10.38 3.44
C GLU A 34 -7.48 9.94 4.54
N LEU A 35 -7.14 8.66 4.60
CA LEU A 35 -6.10 8.15 5.50
C LEU A 35 -4.73 8.75 5.18
N THR A 36 -4.39 8.88 3.88
CA THR A 36 -3.11 9.49 3.46
C THR A 36 -3.05 10.97 3.81
N ARG A 37 -4.14 11.73 3.59
CA ARG A 37 -4.25 13.15 3.96
C ARG A 37 -4.14 13.36 5.48
N ALA A 38 -4.80 12.51 6.26
CA ALA A 38 -4.71 12.57 7.72
C ALA A 38 -3.30 12.27 8.22
N LEU A 39 -2.62 11.29 7.61
CA LEU A 39 -1.22 10.98 7.91
C LEU A 39 -0.29 12.16 7.62
N ALA A 40 -0.48 12.86 6.50
CA ALA A 40 0.29 14.03 6.16
C ALA A 40 0.13 15.16 7.22
N LYS A 41 -1.11 15.41 7.65
CA LYS A 41 -1.42 16.39 8.71
C LYS A 41 -0.84 16.01 10.06
N ARG A 42 -0.81 14.71 10.37
CA ARG A 42 -0.28 14.22 11.65
C ARG A 42 1.22 14.51 11.82
N GLY A 43 1.98 14.61 10.72
CA GLY A 43 3.35 15.05 10.72
C GLY A 43 4.38 14.05 11.27
N VAL A 44 4.02 12.77 11.43
CA VAL A 44 4.97 11.70 11.79
C VAL A 44 6.10 11.60 10.76
N LYS A 45 7.28 11.22 11.20
CA LYS A 45 8.51 11.28 10.42
C LYS A 45 9.12 9.90 10.19
N ASP A 46 10.16 9.86 9.36
CA ASP A 46 11.00 8.70 9.09
C ASP A 46 10.23 7.48 8.56
N LEU A 47 9.08 7.71 7.91
CA LEU A 47 8.20 6.65 7.43
C LEU A 47 8.87 5.81 6.34
N THR A 48 8.64 4.48 6.39
CA THR A 48 8.83 3.60 5.23
C THR A 48 7.48 3.43 4.55
N VAL A 49 7.36 4.00 3.36
CA VAL A 49 6.14 3.93 2.53
C VAL A 49 6.24 2.74 1.59
N VAL A 50 5.26 1.85 1.65
CA VAL A 50 5.12 0.69 0.76
C VAL A 50 3.88 0.89 -0.10
N ALA A 51 4.07 1.19 -1.38
CA ALA A 51 2.98 1.46 -2.32
C ALA A 51 3.35 0.95 -3.71
N GLN A 52 2.37 0.60 -4.52
CA GLN A 52 2.64 0.23 -5.91
C GLN A 52 3.31 1.39 -6.66
N GLN A 53 2.89 2.62 -6.37
CA GLN A 53 3.41 3.85 -6.94
C GLN A 53 3.41 4.97 -5.89
N VAL A 54 4.48 5.76 -5.83
CA VAL A 54 4.62 6.91 -4.90
C VAL A 54 4.57 8.25 -5.63
N GLY A 55 4.89 8.27 -6.91
CA GLY A 55 4.99 9.49 -7.72
C GLY A 55 3.67 9.98 -8.31
N VAL A 56 3.74 10.39 -9.57
CA VAL A 56 2.66 11.02 -10.34
C VAL A 56 1.32 10.28 -10.24
N GLY A 57 0.24 11.04 -10.14
CA GLY A 57 -1.11 10.52 -9.98
C GLY A 57 -1.44 10.14 -8.53
N ASN A 58 -0.57 10.46 -7.59
CA ASN A 58 -0.75 10.22 -6.15
C ASN A 58 -0.43 11.50 -5.36
N GLU A 59 -1.30 12.50 -5.52
CA GLU A 59 -1.09 13.84 -4.96
C GLU A 59 -1.07 13.85 -3.43
N GLU A 60 -1.86 12.98 -2.80
CA GLU A 60 -1.90 12.84 -1.34
C GLU A 60 -0.57 12.34 -0.81
N MET A 61 0.07 11.42 -1.55
CA MET A 61 1.41 10.94 -1.22
C MET A 61 2.48 12.02 -1.42
N LEU A 62 2.24 12.94 -2.36
CA LEU A 62 3.14 14.08 -2.58
C LEU A 62 3.23 14.98 -1.35
N GLU A 63 2.15 15.17 -0.59
CA GLU A 63 2.19 15.93 0.66
C GLU A 63 3.19 15.32 1.65
N LEU A 64 3.22 13.99 1.78
CA LEU A 64 4.21 13.30 2.63
C LEU A 64 5.65 13.53 2.17
N VAL A 65 5.88 13.57 0.85
CA VAL A 65 7.20 13.86 0.26
C VAL A 65 7.62 15.29 0.57
N VAL A 66 6.76 16.27 0.30
CA VAL A 66 7.05 17.71 0.49
C VAL A 66 7.27 18.04 1.97
N ASN A 67 6.52 17.41 2.86
CA ASN A 67 6.64 17.57 4.31
C ASN A 67 7.89 16.88 4.88
N GLY A 68 8.66 16.13 4.06
CA GLY A 68 9.83 15.37 4.50
C GLY A 68 9.48 14.29 5.53
N GLN A 69 8.34 13.61 5.36
CA GLN A 69 7.88 12.56 6.27
C GLN A 69 8.39 11.17 5.86
N ILE A 70 8.80 11.00 4.60
CA ILE A 70 9.25 9.71 4.05
C ILE A 70 10.76 9.61 4.13
N LYS A 71 11.26 8.60 4.82
CA LYS A 71 12.67 8.20 4.82
C LYS A 71 12.96 7.18 3.73
N LYS A 72 12.04 6.24 3.52
CA LYS A 72 12.21 5.16 2.56
C LYS A 72 10.92 4.88 1.79
N ALA A 73 11.06 4.63 0.50
CA ALA A 73 9.96 4.17 -0.35
C ALA A 73 10.27 2.78 -0.93
N ILE A 74 9.30 1.89 -0.85
CA ILE A 74 9.34 0.54 -1.46
C ILE A 74 8.19 0.47 -2.45
N CYS A 75 8.49 0.33 -3.74
CA CYS A 75 7.47 0.37 -4.79
C CYS A 75 7.86 -0.46 -6.02
N SER A 76 6.93 -0.55 -6.97
CA SER A 76 7.20 -1.18 -8.27
C SER A 76 7.36 -0.17 -9.40
N TYR A 77 6.72 0.98 -9.26
CA TYR A 77 6.70 2.01 -10.29
C TYR A 77 7.00 3.39 -9.69
N PRO A 78 8.31 3.71 -9.52
CA PRO A 78 8.70 4.94 -8.81
C PRO A 78 8.48 6.21 -9.63
N PHE A 79 8.69 6.17 -10.96
CA PHE A 79 8.72 7.36 -11.80
C PHE A 79 7.85 7.19 -13.05
N SER A 80 7.11 8.22 -13.43
CA SER A 80 6.29 8.24 -14.65
C SER A 80 6.62 9.45 -15.52
N ARG A 81 7.75 9.36 -16.21
CA ARG A 81 8.24 10.42 -17.10
C ARG A 81 7.28 10.78 -18.21
N SER A 82 6.52 9.82 -18.73
CA SER A 82 5.49 10.07 -19.74
C SER A 82 4.35 10.94 -19.18
N ALA A 83 3.91 10.68 -17.96
CA ALA A 83 2.85 11.47 -17.32
C ALA A 83 3.33 12.87 -16.92
N THR A 84 4.62 13.03 -16.59
CA THR A 84 5.20 14.35 -16.28
C THR A 84 5.71 15.10 -17.51
N LYS A 85 5.53 14.55 -18.72
CA LYS A 85 6.08 15.12 -19.97
C LYS A 85 7.60 15.37 -19.89
N GLY A 86 8.32 14.50 -19.16
CA GLY A 86 9.77 14.58 -18.96
C GLY A 86 10.21 15.51 -17.82
N LEU A 87 9.30 16.18 -17.12
CA LEU A 87 9.63 16.97 -15.94
C LEU A 87 9.88 16.07 -14.75
N GLU A 88 10.79 16.48 -13.87
CA GLU A 88 11.05 15.75 -12.64
C GLU A 88 9.96 16.03 -11.59
N HIS A 89 9.41 14.94 -11.05
CA HIS A 89 8.46 15.00 -9.94
C HIS A 89 9.21 15.22 -8.60
N PRO A 90 8.65 15.92 -7.60
CA PRO A 90 9.29 16.12 -6.30
C PRO A 90 9.78 14.83 -5.63
N PHE A 91 9.06 13.73 -5.77
CA PHE A 91 9.52 12.43 -5.28
C PHE A 91 10.82 11.98 -5.98
N GLU A 92 10.89 12.09 -7.32
CA GLU A 92 12.11 11.77 -8.07
C GLU A 92 13.30 12.65 -7.63
N GLN A 93 13.05 13.95 -7.42
CA GLN A 93 14.08 14.87 -6.94
C GLN A 93 14.58 14.49 -5.55
N ALA A 94 13.68 14.08 -4.64
CA ALA A 94 14.03 13.65 -3.29
C ALA A 94 14.90 12.36 -3.31
N VAL A 95 14.54 11.39 -4.16
CA VAL A 95 15.34 10.18 -4.36
C VAL A 95 16.73 10.52 -4.94
N ARG A 96 16.79 11.37 -5.97
CA ARG A 96 18.08 11.78 -6.58
C ARG A 96 19.00 12.54 -5.61
N LYS A 97 18.44 13.31 -4.70
CA LYS A 97 19.14 14.02 -3.63
C LYS A 97 19.57 13.11 -2.48
N GLY A 98 19.11 11.86 -2.46
CA GLY A 98 19.38 10.92 -1.39
C GLY A 98 18.61 11.21 -0.09
N THR A 99 17.55 12.06 -0.13
CA THR A 99 16.70 12.34 1.03
C THR A 99 15.64 11.27 1.24
N ILE A 100 15.33 10.48 0.21
CA ILE A 100 14.46 9.30 0.29
C ILE A 100 15.24 8.11 -0.27
N GLU A 101 15.39 7.06 0.53
CA GLU A 101 15.86 5.75 0.08
C GLU A 101 14.79 5.09 -0.81
N LEU A 102 15.22 4.41 -1.89
CA LEU A 102 14.30 3.77 -2.81
C LEU A 102 14.65 2.31 -3.04
N ASP A 103 13.71 1.40 -2.72
CA ASP A 103 13.75 0.01 -3.15
C ASP A 103 12.69 -0.22 -4.23
N VAL A 104 13.09 -0.82 -5.35
CA VAL A 104 12.18 -1.14 -6.46
C VAL A 104 12.12 -2.65 -6.67
N TYR A 105 10.90 -3.18 -6.70
CA TYR A 105 10.64 -4.58 -6.97
C TYR A 105 9.80 -4.75 -8.24
N PRO A 106 10.04 -5.81 -9.04
CA PRO A 106 9.11 -6.22 -10.07
C PRO A 106 7.71 -6.39 -9.48
N ILE A 107 6.68 -5.96 -10.21
CA ILE A 107 5.32 -5.84 -9.65
C ILE A 107 4.75 -7.15 -9.08
N GLY A 108 5.06 -8.28 -9.72
CA GLY A 108 4.67 -9.61 -9.22
C GLY A 108 5.40 -9.95 -7.92
N THR A 109 6.70 -9.66 -7.84
CA THR A 109 7.50 -9.84 -6.62
C THR A 109 6.98 -8.96 -5.48
N TYR A 110 6.66 -7.69 -5.75
CA TYR A 110 6.06 -6.77 -4.78
C TYR A 110 4.77 -7.34 -4.18
N ALA A 111 3.85 -7.79 -5.03
CA ALA A 111 2.59 -8.38 -4.60
C ALA A 111 2.79 -9.65 -3.76
N GLU A 112 3.70 -10.52 -4.20
CA GLU A 112 3.97 -11.79 -3.52
C GLU A 112 4.65 -11.58 -2.16
N LYS A 113 5.54 -10.59 -2.03
CA LYS A 113 6.15 -10.21 -0.75
C LYS A 113 5.08 -9.80 0.29
N LEU A 114 4.08 -9.04 -0.11
CA LEU A 114 2.94 -8.67 0.75
C LEU A 114 2.07 -9.90 1.07
N ARG A 115 1.74 -10.71 0.08
CA ARG A 115 0.95 -11.95 0.28
C ARG A 115 1.65 -12.89 1.25
N CYS A 116 2.96 -13.10 1.09
CA CYS A 116 3.75 -13.95 1.97
C CYS A 116 3.77 -13.43 3.41
N ALA A 117 3.88 -12.11 3.60
CA ALA A 117 3.79 -11.50 4.93
C ALA A 117 2.46 -11.81 5.61
N GLY A 118 1.34 -11.66 4.88
CA GLY A 118 0.00 -11.96 5.39
C GLY A 118 -0.26 -13.45 5.65
N ALA A 119 0.43 -14.33 4.93
CA ALA A 119 0.32 -15.78 5.06
C ALA A 119 1.31 -16.39 6.08
N GLY A 120 2.22 -15.60 6.66
CA GLY A 120 3.26 -16.10 7.55
C GLY A 120 4.35 -16.93 6.84
N ILE A 121 4.56 -16.71 5.54
CA ILE A 121 5.59 -17.37 4.72
C ILE A 121 6.87 -16.54 4.78
N TYR A 122 7.94 -17.09 5.31
CA TYR A 122 9.20 -16.38 5.55
C TYR A 122 10.11 -16.22 4.36
N GLY A 123 9.82 -16.89 3.25
CA GLY A 123 10.58 -16.77 2.00
C GLY A 123 9.96 -17.58 0.87
N PHE A 124 10.25 -17.16 -0.36
CA PHE A 124 9.82 -17.85 -1.57
C PHE A 124 10.85 -17.67 -2.68
N TYR A 125 10.93 -18.65 -3.58
CA TYR A 125 11.83 -18.60 -4.73
C TYR A 125 11.06 -18.16 -5.97
N ILE A 126 11.69 -17.23 -6.75
CA ILE A 126 11.07 -16.65 -7.94
C ILE A 126 12.12 -16.48 -9.05
N PRO A 127 11.79 -16.80 -10.31
CA PRO A 127 12.75 -16.65 -11.42
C PRO A 127 12.90 -15.19 -11.89
N ILE A 128 11.97 -14.32 -11.48
CA ILE A 128 11.98 -12.91 -11.89
C ILE A 128 13.13 -12.18 -11.21
N GLY A 129 13.96 -11.51 -12.01
CA GLY A 129 15.13 -10.77 -11.52
C GLY A 129 16.44 -11.53 -11.60
N VAL A 130 16.45 -12.83 -11.90
CA VAL A 130 17.66 -13.60 -12.17
C VAL A 130 18.47 -12.94 -13.30
N GLY A 131 19.78 -12.82 -13.13
CA GLY A 131 20.68 -12.19 -14.11
C GLY A 131 20.59 -10.65 -14.17
N THR A 132 19.90 -10.03 -13.23
CA THR A 132 19.82 -8.56 -13.10
C THR A 132 20.36 -8.10 -11.75
N VAL A 133 20.49 -6.78 -11.56
CA VAL A 133 20.86 -6.16 -10.28
C VAL A 133 19.95 -6.57 -9.12
N VAL A 134 18.73 -7.01 -9.40
CA VAL A 134 17.80 -7.50 -8.38
C VAL A 134 18.31 -8.79 -7.72
N ALA A 135 19.08 -9.61 -8.43
CA ALA A 135 19.63 -10.87 -7.90
C ALA A 135 20.90 -10.68 -7.07
N GLU A 136 21.52 -9.51 -7.09
CA GLU A 136 22.79 -9.27 -6.40
C GLU A 136 22.65 -9.51 -4.88
N GLY A 137 23.54 -10.35 -4.34
CA GLY A 137 23.59 -10.71 -2.92
C GLY A 137 22.46 -11.63 -2.44
N ARG A 138 21.60 -12.14 -3.35
CA ARG A 138 20.49 -13.06 -3.01
C ARG A 138 20.91 -14.52 -3.20
N GLU A 139 20.32 -15.40 -2.41
CA GLU A 139 20.48 -16.85 -2.59
C GLU A 139 19.84 -17.26 -3.91
N VAL A 140 20.59 -18.00 -4.74
CA VAL A 140 20.11 -18.58 -6.00
C VAL A 140 19.93 -20.08 -5.82
N ARG A 141 18.80 -20.62 -6.27
CA ARG A 141 18.52 -22.06 -6.39
C ARG A 141 17.96 -22.40 -7.75
N VAL A 142 18.24 -23.64 -8.15
CA VAL A 142 17.68 -24.21 -9.39
C VAL A 142 16.59 -25.21 -9.03
N PHE A 143 15.38 -25.02 -9.58
CA PHE A 143 14.29 -25.95 -9.51
C PHE A 143 13.89 -26.37 -10.93
N ASP A 144 13.93 -27.66 -11.22
CA ASP A 144 13.61 -28.24 -12.53
C ASP A 144 14.33 -27.54 -13.70
N GLY A 145 15.60 -27.16 -13.48
CA GLY A 145 16.44 -26.48 -14.49
C GLY A 145 16.20 -24.96 -14.59
N VAL A 146 15.31 -24.39 -13.77
CA VAL A 146 15.03 -22.96 -13.73
C VAL A 146 15.76 -22.31 -12.56
N GLU A 147 16.63 -21.35 -12.85
CA GLU A 147 17.27 -20.51 -11.82
C GLU A 147 16.24 -19.60 -11.16
N THR A 148 16.32 -19.49 -9.84
CA THR A 148 15.42 -18.66 -9.01
C THR A 148 16.24 -17.95 -7.94
N ILE A 149 15.72 -16.83 -7.45
CA ILE A 149 16.27 -16.09 -6.30
C ILE A 149 15.33 -16.17 -5.11
N LEU A 150 15.90 -16.22 -3.90
CA LEU A 150 15.15 -16.16 -2.66
C LEU A 150 14.70 -14.73 -2.40
N GLU A 151 13.39 -14.55 -2.22
CA GLU A 151 12.76 -13.32 -1.74
C GLU A 151 12.20 -13.51 -0.34
N THR A 152 12.22 -12.44 0.45
CA THR A 152 11.65 -12.41 1.80
C THR A 152 10.33 -11.64 1.84
N PRO A 153 9.42 -11.93 2.77
CA PRO A 153 8.18 -11.19 2.92
C PRO A 153 8.41 -9.71 3.24
N LEU A 154 7.36 -8.91 3.04
CA LEU A 154 7.34 -7.47 3.36
C LEU A 154 6.24 -7.21 4.41
N PRO A 155 6.53 -7.45 5.71
CA PRO A 155 5.59 -7.18 6.78
C PRO A 155 5.45 -5.68 7.03
N LEU A 156 4.22 -5.26 7.34
CA LEU A 156 3.85 -3.87 7.59
C LEU A 156 3.43 -3.66 9.05
N ASP A 157 3.72 -2.48 9.61
CA ASP A 157 3.13 -2.08 10.89
C ASP A 157 1.68 -1.66 10.69
N PHE A 158 1.44 -0.84 9.66
CA PHE A 158 0.10 -0.41 9.28
C PHE A 158 -0.17 -0.68 7.79
N ALA A 159 -1.43 -0.95 7.47
CA ALA A 159 -1.93 -0.92 6.09
C ALA A 159 -3.10 0.05 6.01
N PHE A 160 -3.05 0.95 5.06
CA PHE A 160 -4.15 1.83 4.69
C PHE A 160 -4.77 1.34 3.39
N VAL A 161 -6.07 1.04 3.43
CA VAL A 161 -6.80 0.51 2.28
C VAL A 161 -8.12 1.27 2.09
N HIS A 162 -8.57 1.31 0.85
CA HIS A 162 -9.85 1.92 0.50
C HIS A 162 -10.82 0.86 -0.02
N ALA A 163 -12.04 0.83 0.51
CA ALA A 163 -13.07 -0.08 0.04
C ALA A 163 -14.39 0.65 -0.29
N TRP A 164 -15.14 0.09 -1.25
CA TRP A 164 -16.49 0.58 -1.56
C TRP A 164 -17.45 0.35 -0.39
N LYS A 165 -17.42 -0.86 0.20
CA LYS A 165 -18.22 -1.21 1.37
C LYS A 165 -17.34 -1.87 2.42
N GLY A 166 -17.65 -1.61 3.67
CA GLY A 166 -17.13 -2.34 4.81
C GLY A 166 -18.20 -2.49 5.87
N ASP A 167 -18.18 -3.60 6.58
CA ASP A 167 -19.05 -3.78 7.73
C ASP A 167 -18.32 -3.50 9.06
N ARG A 168 -19.09 -3.48 10.15
CA ARG A 168 -18.56 -3.24 11.50
C ARG A 168 -17.56 -4.27 11.98
N GLU A 169 -17.52 -5.45 11.36
CA GLU A 169 -16.58 -6.52 11.66
C GLU A 169 -15.32 -6.46 10.78
N GLY A 170 -15.27 -5.52 9.82
CA GLY A 170 -14.13 -5.27 8.96
C GLY A 170 -14.10 -6.11 7.68
N ASN A 171 -15.20 -6.75 7.31
CA ASN A 171 -15.29 -7.37 5.99
C ASN A 171 -15.39 -6.30 4.91
N LEU A 172 -14.58 -6.41 3.85
CA LEU A 172 -14.47 -5.39 2.81
C LEU A 172 -14.88 -5.90 1.44
N VAL A 173 -15.56 -5.03 0.70
CA VAL A 173 -15.90 -5.22 -0.71
C VAL A 173 -15.29 -4.08 -1.52
N TYR A 174 -14.49 -4.40 -2.50
CA TYR A 174 -13.94 -3.45 -3.46
C TYR A 174 -14.80 -3.40 -4.71
N ARG A 175 -14.73 -2.27 -5.44
CA ARG A 175 -15.49 -2.07 -6.67
C ARG A 175 -14.56 -2.00 -7.87
N HIS A 176 -14.86 -2.77 -8.90
CA HIS A 176 -14.10 -2.81 -10.15
C HIS A 176 -12.60 -3.03 -9.91
N THR A 177 -11.75 -2.23 -10.57
CA THR A 177 -10.29 -2.31 -10.48
C THR A 177 -9.71 -1.89 -9.13
N ALA A 178 -10.52 -1.36 -8.21
CA ALA A 178 -10.07 -1.06 -6.86
C ALA A 178 -9.75 -2.31 -6.01
N ASN A 179 -10.12 -3.51 -6.50
CA ASN A 179 -9.69 -4.78 -5.89
C ASN A 179 -8.25 -5.19 -6.29
N ASN A 180 -7.40 -4.24 -6.55
CA ASN A 180 -6.01 -4.45 -6.98
C ASN A 180 -5.10 -4.91 -5.82
N TYR A 181 -4.26 -4.02 -5.28
CA TYR A 181 -3.36 -4.35 -4.16
C TYR A 181 -3.98 -4.17 -2.78
N ASN A 182 -5.23 -3.69 -2.67
CA ASN A 182 -5.89 -3.45 -1.38
C ASN A 182 -5.96 -4.71 -0.52
N ASN A 183 -6.33 -5.86 -1.12
CA ASN A 183 -6.43 -7.12 -0.41
C ASN A 183 -5.07 -7.57 0.17
N VAL A 184 -4.04 -7.71 -0.67
CA VAL A 184 -2.73 -8.20 -0.23
C VAL A 184 -2.04 -7.23 0.74
N THR A 185 -2.26 -5.92 0.58
CA THR A 185 -1.77 -4.91 1.51
C THR A 185 -2.45 -5.04 2.88
N ALA A 186 -3.78 -5.23 2.89
CA ALA A 186 -4.53 -5.44 4.14
C ALA A 186 -4.05 -6.66 4.92
N MET A 187 -3.69 -7.74 4.22
CA MET A 187 -3.22 -8.98 4.85
C MET A 187 -1.82 -8.85 5.48
N ALA A 188 -0.97 -7.98 4.93
CA ALA A 188 0.45 -7.89 5.27
C ALA A 188 0.74 -7.14 6.58
N ALA A 189 -0.25 -6.48 7.19
CA ALA A 189 -0.04 -5.55 8.30
C ALA A 189 -0.48 -6.09 9.67
N LYS A 190 0.19 -5.60 10.70
CA LYS A 190 -0.24 -5.80 12.10
C LYS A 190 -1.57 -5.08 12.36
N VAL A 191 -1.71 -3.85 11.85
CA VAL A 191 -2.91 -3.03 11.99
C VAL A 191 -3.36 -2.55 10.61
N THR A 192 -4.46 -3.08 10.11
CA THR A 192 -5.09 -2.60 8.88
C THR A 192 -6.22 -1.65 9.22
N VAL A 193 -6.16 -0.45 8.64
CA VAL A 193 -7.17 0.60 8.70
C VAL A 193 -7.83 0.71 7.33
N ALA A 194 -9.13 0.52 7.27
CA ALA A 194 -9.91 0.63 6.04
C ALA A 194 -10.79 1.88 6.07
N GLU A 195 -10.59 2.78 5.11
CA GLU A 195 -11.59 3.80 4.81
C GLU A 195 -12.64 3.22 3.86
N VAL A 196 -13.92 3.45 4.15
CA VAL A 196 -15.02 2.87 3.39
C VAL A 196 -16.03 3.93 2.94
N GLU A 197 -16.50 3.85 1.68
CA GLU A 197 -17.53 4.75 1.16
C GLU A 197 -18.90 4.46 1.79
N THR A 198 -19.18 3.19 2.08
CA THR A 198 -20.43 2.74 2.71
C THR A 198 -20.11 1.84 3.90
N LEU A 199 -20.57 2.25 5.08
CA LEU A 199 -20.52 1.41 6.27
C LEU A 199 -21.81 0.59 6.34
N CYS A 200 -21.68 -0.73 6.43
CA CYS A 200 -22.77 -1.70 6.55
C CYS A 200 -22.85 -2.26 7.98
N GLU A 201 -24.03 -2.75 8.37
CA GLU A 201 -24.15 -3.56 9.57
C GLU A 201 -23.56 -4.97 9.33
N ALA A 202 -23.20 -5.64 10.42
CA ALA A 202 -22.70 -7.02 10.33
C ALA A 202 -23.79 -7.94 9.74
N GLY A 203 -23.43 -8.67 8.68
CA GLY A 203 -24.34 -9.56 7.96
C GLY A 203 -25.03 -8.95 6.74
N ASP A 204 -24.89 -7.65 6.50
CA ASP A 204 -25.48 -7.00 5.31
C ASP A 204 -24.67 -7.28 4.02
N ILE A 205 -23.40 -7.61 4.18
CA ILE A 205 -22.55 -7.99 3.04
C ILE A 205 -22.74 -9.47 2.75
N ASP A 206 -23.10 -9.82 1.50
CA ASP A 206 -23.12 -11.21 1.06
C ASP A 206 -21.75 -11.86 1.32
N PRO A 207 -21.68 -12.95 2.11
CA PRO A 207 -20.42 -13.62 2.43
C PRO A 207 -19.68 -14.13 1.20
N ASN A 208 -20.36 -14.39 0.08
CA ASN A 208 -19.73 -14.77 -1.18
C ASN A 208 -19.08 -13.59 -1.92
N CYS A 209 -19.37 -12.36 -1.51
CA CYS A 209 -18.84 -11.13 -2.11
C CYS A 209 -17.74 -10.46 -1.28
N ILE A 210 -17.31 -11.05 -0.17
CA ILE A 210 -16.24 -10.51 0.67
C ILE A 210 -14.90 -10.71 -0.04
N HIS A 211 -14.23 -9.59 -0.36
CA HIS A 211 -12.91 -9.60 -0.99
C HIS A 211 -11.76 -9.62 0.04
N THR A 212 -11.92 -8.91 1.15
CA THR A 212 -10.99 -8.98 2.29
C THR A 212 -11.77 -9.36 3.55
N PRO A 213 -11.50 -10.54 4.12
CA PRO A 213 -12.13 -10.96 5.38
C PRO A 213 -11.76 -10.05 6.55
N GLY A 214 -12.72 -9.79 7.42
CA GLY A 214 -12.56 -8.92 8.58
C GLY A 214 -11.44 -9.31 9.54
N ILE A 215 -10.99 -10.56 9.53
CA ILE A 215 -9.86 -11.01 10.37
C ILE A 215 -8.58 -10.18 10.12
N PHE A 216 -8.38 -9.68 8.91
CA PHE A 216 -7.22 -8.87 8.55
C PHE A 216 -7.40 -7.39 8.89
N VAL A 217 -8.65 -6.91 9.02
CA VAL A 217 -8.95 -5.50 9.26
C VAL A 217 -9.16 -5.24 10.75
N LYS A 218 -8.44 -4.27 11.30
CA LYS A 218 -8.54 -3.89 12.71
C LYS A 218 -9.42 -2.67 12.93
N ARG A 219 -9.48 -1.76 11.94
CA ARG A 219 -10.19 -0.48 12.05
C ARG A 219 -10.92 -0.18 10.75
N VAL A 220 -12.15 0.29 10.89
CA VAL A 220 -12.98 0.75 9.78
C VAL A 220 -13.41 2.17 10.07
N VAL A 221 -13.27 3.06 9.10
CA VAL A 221 -13.75 4.43 9.19
C VAL A 221 -14.55 4.77 7.94
N LYS A 222 -15.77 5.30 8.15
CA LYS A 222 -16.59 5.79 7.04
C LYS A 222 -16.02 7.12 6.56
N VAL A 223 -15.86 7.25 5.24
CA VAL A 223 -15.48 8.49 4.58
C VAL A 223 -16.52 8.85 3.53
N ASP A 224 -16.64 10.14 3.22
CA ASP A 224 -17.36 10.55 2.02
C ASP A 224 -16.56 10.09 0.80
N ARG A 225 -17.28 9.85 -0.32
CA ARG A 225 -16.61 9.37 -1.53
C ARG A 225 -15.46 10.33 -1.88
N PRO A 226 -14.21 9.86 -1.89
CA PRO A 226 -13.08 10.74 -2.13
C PRO A 226 -13.16 11.30 -3.56
N VAL A 227 -12.99 12.62 -3.67
CA VAL A 227 -12.91 13.28 -4.97
C VAL A 227 -11.53 12.99 -5.54
N ILE A 228 -11.47 12.15 -6.56
CA ILE A 228 -10.24 11.92 -7.32
C ILE A 228 -10.13 13.09 -8.31
N THR A 229 -9.14 13.95 -8.12
CA THR A 229 -8.80 14.93 -9.14
C THR A 229 -8.11 14.20 -10.30
N VAL A 230 -8.83 13.99 -11.37
CA VAL A 230 -8.23 13.50 -12.62
C VAL A 230 -7.66 14.72 -13.31
N TYR A 231 -6.34 14.79 -13.43
CA TYR A 231 -5.74 15.81 -14.30
C TYR A 231 -6.14 15.53 -15.74
N GLU A 232 -6.76 16.49 -16.39
CA GLU A 232 -6.87 16.50 -17.84
C GLU A 232 -5.44 16.64 -18.40
N VAL A 233 -5.00 15.65 -19.15
CA VAL A 233 -3.67 15.58 -19.78
C VAL A 233 -3.67 16.40 -21.07
#